data_f760d83422533d9694f30b6f06c7d13c
#
_entry.id   f760d83422533d9694f30b6f06c7d13c
#
_cell.length_a   1.000
_cell.length_b   1.000
_cell.length_c   1.000
_cell.angle_alpha   90.00
_cell.angle_beta   90.00
_cell.angle_gamma   90.00
#
_symmetry.space_group_name_H-M   'P 1'
#
loop_
_entity.id
_entity.type
_entity.pdbx_description
1 polymer ?
#
loop_
_entity_poly.entity_id
_entity_poly.type
_entity_poly.pdbx_seq_one_letter_code
_entity_poly.pdbx_strand_id
1 'polypeptide(L)'
;MGLYEETLIQHDYIEIREADVLPDNLDGVWLGDLILIKRGLSDREKAGILFEELAHNKLTYGDIADYSNFNNRKFENYARRHGFTSAVPLREIVEAYNYGVRNLYELSEYLQLSEEYILEAIEQYKKIYGIGTHYGEYSITFEPLRVFKLHHID
;
A
#
# COMPACT_ATOMS: atom_id res chain seq x y z
N MET A 1 -18.43 -2.14 -3.10
CA MET A 1 -17.61 -2.38 -1.89
C MET A 1 -16.24 -1.77 -2.09
N GLY A 2 -15.77 -1.02 -1.15
CA GLY A 2 -14.46 -0.36 -1.27
C GLY A 2 -13.31 -1.25 -0.87
N LEU A 3 -12.09 -0.79 -1.15
CA LEU A 3 -10.86 -1.54 -0.86
C LEU A 3 -10.72 -1.86 0.62
N TYR A 4 -11.07 -0.92 1.50
CA TYR A 4 -10.99 -1.14 2.95
C TYR A 4 -11.86 -2.35 3.38
N GLU A 5 -13.12 -2.36 2.96
CA GLU A 5 -14.03 -3.45 3.31
C GLU A 5 -13.60 -4.79 2.70
N GLU A 6 -13.17 -4.76 1.43
CA GLU A 6 -12.68 -5.98 0.78
C GLU A 6 -11.46 -6.54 1.49
N THR A 7 -10.55 -5.67 1.92
CA THR A 7 -9.34 -6.09 2.63
C THR A 7 -9.67 -6.68 3.99
N LEU A 8 -10.64 -6.10 4.71
CA LEU A 8 -11.10 -6.66 5.98
C LEU A 8 -11.65 -8.08 5.79
N ILE A 9 -12.44 -8.28 4.74
CA ILE A 9 -13.03 -9.59 4.44
C ILE A 9 -11.95 -10.61 4.10
N GLN A 10 -10.96 -10.23 3.30
CA GLN A 10 -9.87 -11.12 2.90
C GLN A 10 -8.96 -11.51 4.06
N HIS A 11 -8.97 -10.72 5.13
CA HIS A 11 -8.11 -10.93 6.30
C HIS A 11 -8.91 -11.23 7.56
N ASP A 12 -10.01 -11.97 7.43
CA ASP A 12 -10.88 -12.30 8.54
C ASP A 12 -10.21 -13.19 9.61
N TYR A 13 -9.08 -13.79 9.29
CA TYR A 13 -8.27 -14.57 10.21
C TYR A 13 -7.43 -13.71 11.17
N ILE A 14 -7.39 -12.40 10.95
CA ILE A 14 -6.73 -11.43 11.83
C ILE A 14 -7.80 -10.59 12.50
N GLU A 15 -7.68 -10.38 13.81
CA GLU A 15 -8.60 -9.50 14.51
C GLU A 15 -8.24 -8.05 14.17
N ILE A 16 -9.17 -7.34 13.53
CA ILE A 16 -9.04 -5.94 13.16
C ILE A 16 -10.22 -5.18 13.72
N ARG A 17 -9.95 -4.13 14.52
CA ARG A 17 -11.00 -3.32 15.14
C ARG A 17 -10.71 -1.84 14.98
N GLU A 18 -11.76 -1.04 15.03
CA GLU A 18 -11.65 0.42 15.06
C GLU A 18 -11.79 0.90 16.49
N ALA A 19 -11.05 1.96 16.82
CA ALA A 19 -11.09 2.59 18.14
C ALA A 19 -11.03 4.10 18.01
N ASP A 20 -11.62 4.80 18.98
CA ASP A 20 -11.66 6.27 18.95
C ASP A 20 -10.29 6.88 19.26
N VAL A 21 -9.53 6.23 20.15
CA VAL A 21 -8.20 6.69 20.56
C VAL A 21 -7.26 5.48 20.54
N LEU A 22 -6.10 5.68 19.93
CA LEU A 22 -5.04 4.68 19.87
C LEU A 22 -3.85 5.12 20.72
N PRO A 23 -2.95 4.19 21.12
CA PRO A 23 -1.72 4.57 21.81
C PRO A 23 -0.93 5.61 21.01
N ASP A 24 -0.32 6.57 21.70
CA ASP A 24 0.53 7.62 21.14
C ASP A 24 -0.13 8.43 20.00
N ASN A 25 -1.47 8.53 20.02
CA ASN A 25 -2.26 9.21 18.99
C ASN A 25 -2.00 8.70 17.56
N LEU A 26 -1.65 7.43 17.46
CA LEU A 26 -1.46 6.79 16.15
C LEU A 26 -2.79 6.65 15.42
N ASP A 27 -2.74 6.60 14.10
CA ASP A 27 -3.91 6.32 13.27
C ASP A 27 -4.14 4.82 13.10
N GLY A 28 -3.09 4.02 13.23
CA GLY A 28 -3.15 2.58 13.22
C GLY A 28 -2.03 2.00 14.06
N VAL A 29 -2.25 0.79 14.58
CA VAL A 29 -1.22 0.09 15.35
C VAL A 29 -1.45 -1.41 15.28
N TRP A 30 -0.35 -2.15 15.16
CA TRP A 30 -0.34 -3.60 15.24
C TRP A 30 0.13 -4.02 16.63
N LEU A 31 -0.68 -4.84 17.30
CA LEU A 31 -0.43 -5.30 18.66
C LEU A 31 -0.17 -6.80 18.73
N GLY A 32 0.36 -7.39 17.67
CA GLY A 32 0.66 -8.81 17.60
C GLY A 32 -0.51 -9.61 17.03
N ASP A 33 -1.55 -9.79 17.81
CA ASP A 33 -2.75 -10.53 17.41
C ASP A 33 -3.95 -9.64 17.09
N LEU A 34 -3.77 -8.32 17.17
CA LEU A 34 -4.84 -7.35 16.98
C LEU A 34 -4.31 -6.15 16.21
N ILE A 35 -5.05 -5.71 15.21
CA ILE A 35 -4.81 -4.45 14.51
C ILE A 35 -5.91 -3.47 14.94
N LEU A 36 -5.49 -2.29 15.38
CA LEU A 36 -6.41 -1.18 15.68
C LEU A 36 -6.26 -0.10 14.63
N ILE A 37 -7.39 0.43 14.18
CA ILE A 37 -7.45 1.54 13.22
C ILE A 37 -8.31 2.62 13.84
N LYS A 38 -7.87 3.87 13.71
CA LYS A 38 -8.59 5.00 14.27
C LYS A 38 -9.93 5.19 13.57
N ARG A 39 -10.99 5.25 14.37
CA ARG A 39 -12.34 5.55 13.89
C ARG A 39 -12.42 7.01 13.45
N GLY A 40 -13.27 7.32 12.48
CA GLY A 40 -13.48 8.68 12.04
C GLY A 40 -12.67 9.12 10.83
N LEU A 41 -11.69 8.32 10.42
CA LEU A 41 -10.97 8.56 9.17
C LEU A 41 -11.82 8.11 7.99
N SER A 42 -11.51 8.63 6.79
CA SER A 42 -12.19 8.16 5.58
C SER A 42 -11.83 6.71 5.29
N ASP A 43 -12.66 6.00 4.56
CA ASP A 43 -12.37 4.62 4.18
C ASP A 43 -11.09 4.51 3.35
N ARG A 44 -10.80 5.51 2.52
CA ARG A 44 -9.56 5.53 1.74
C ARG A 44 -8.33 5.67 2.62
N GLU A 45 -8.40 6.51 3.65
CA GLU A 45 -7.31 6.65 4.62
C GLU A 45 -7.15 5.37 5.44
N LYS A 46 -8.26 4.78 5.89
CA LYS A 46 -8.23 3.52 6.63
C LYS A 46 -7.63 2.39 5.81
N ALA A 47 -7.91 2.36 4.51
CA ALA A 47 -7.35 1.33 3.63
C ALA A 47 -5.82 1.36 3.63
N GLY A 48 -5.22 2.52 3.46
CA GLY A 48 -3.77 2.68 3.49
C GLY A 48 -3.16 2.25 4.82
N ILE A 49 -3.77 2.69 5.92
CA ILE A 49 -3.34 2.31 7.27
C ILE A 49 -3.42 0.80 7.47
N LEU A 50 -4.50 0.19 7.02
CA LEU A 50 -4.69 -1.25 7.13
C LEU A 50 -3.59 -2.03 6.39
N PHE A 51 -3.23 -1.61 5.18
CA PHE A 51 -2.15 -2.26 4.44
C PHE A 51 -0.82 -2.15 5.17
N GLU A 52 -0.54 -1.01 5.79
CA GLU A 52 0.69 -0.84 6.57
C GLU A 52 0.72 -1.80 7.78
N GLU A 53 -0.38 -1.89 8.52
CA GLU A 53 -0.43 -2.75 9.70
C GLU A 53 -0.46 -4.25 9.33
N LEU A 54 -1.07 -4.59 8.21
CA LEU A 54 -1.01 -5.96 7.69
C LEU A 54 0.42 -6.34 7.29
N ALA A 55 1.19 -5.38 6.77
CA ALA A 55 2.58 -5.61 6.45
C ALA A 55 3.40 -5.88 7.71
N HIS A 56 3.16 -5.14 8.80
CA HIS A 56 3.78 -5.42 10.10
C HIS A 56 3.47 -6.84 10.56
N ASN A 57 2.21 -7.24 10.49
CA ASN A 57 1.78 -8.57 10.89
C ASN A 57 2.49 -9.65 10.07
N LYS A 58 2.46 -9.51 8.74
CA LYS A 58 3.05 -10.50 7.84
C LYS A 58 4.55 -10.64 8.03
N LEU A 59 5.25 -9.52 8.13
CA LEU A 59 6.71 -9.53 8.23
C LEU A 59 7.17 -10.06 9.59
N THR A 60 6.39 -9.82 10.63
CA THR A 60 6.71 -10.32 11.97
C THR A 60 6.61 -11.83 12.06
N TYR A 61 5.54 -12.41 11.51
CA TYR A 61 5.33 -13.85 11.60
C TYR A 61 6.09 -14.64 10.54
N GLY A 62 6.50 -13.99 9.42
CA GLY A 62 7.11 -14.69 8.32
C GLY A 62 8.62 -14.80 8.37
N ASP A 63 9.31 -13.73 8.71
CA ASP A 63 10.73 -13.60 8.42
C ASP A 63 11.63 -13.24 9.59
N ILE A 64 11.07 -12.95 10.76
CA ILE A 64 11.90 -12.36 11.80
C ILE A 64 12.08 -13.29 12.97
N ALA A 65 13.31 -13.80 13.04
CA ALA A 65 13.72 -14.66 14.14
C ALA A 65 14.04 -13.88 15.41
N ASP A 66 14.46 -12.62 15.30
CA ASP A 66 14.92 -11.87 16.46
C ASP A 66 14.76 -10.36 16.29
N TYR A 67 13.76 -9.80 16.95
CA TYR A 67 13.48 -8.38 16.94
C TYR A 67 14.49 -7.53 17.68
N SER A 68 15.15 -8.10 18.67
CA SER A 68 16.03 -7.33 19.54
C SER A 68 17.22 -6.74 18.82
N ASN A 69 17.62 -7.34 17.70
CA ASN A 69 18.76 -6.90 16.90
C ASN A 69 18.36 -6.07 15.68
N PHE A 70 17.06 -5.83 15.49
CA PHE A 70 16.59 -5.09 14.33
C PHE A 70 16.59 -3.60 14.62
N ASN A 71 17.18 -2.82 13.70
CA ASN A 71 17.01 -1.38 13.75
C ASN A 71 15.55 -1.08 13.46
N ASN A 72 14.80 -0.63 14.46
CA ASN A 72 13.37 -0.36 14.36
C ASN A 72 13.03 0.52 13.16
N ARG A 73 13.89 1.51 12.84
CA ARG A 73 13.66 2.37 11.68
C ARG A 73 13.72 1.59 10.37
N LYS A 74 14.68 0.67 10.22
CA LYS A 74 14.78 -0.15 9.02
C LYS A 74 13.59 -1.07 8.87
N PHE A 75 13.14 -1.65 9.97
CA PHE A 75 11.95 -2.50 9.97
C PHE A 75 10.71 -1.73 9.58
N GLU A 76 10.51 -0.55 10.17
CA GLU A 76 9.38 0.31 9.84
C GLU A 76 9.38 0.71 8.37
N ASN A 77 10.54 1.10 7.84
CA ASN A 77 10.68 1.45 6.43
C ASN A 77 10.38 0.26 5.52
N TYR A 78 10.84 -0.92 5.90
CA TYR A 78 10.59 -2.16 5.14
C TYR A 78 9.11 -2.51 5.14
N ALA A 79 8.46 -2.43 6.29
CA ALA A 79 7.04 -2.69 6.42
C ALA A 79 6.20 -1.68 5.62
N ARG A 80 6.54 -0.41 5.68
CA ARG A 80 5.86 0.63 4.90
C ARG A 80 5.98 0.36 3.40
N ARG A 81 7.20 0.05 2.93
CA ARG A 81 7.42 -0.29 1.52
C ARG A 81 6.57 -1.47 1.10
N HIS A 82 6.55 -2.52 1.91
CA HIS A 82 5.75 -3.70 1.62
C HIS A 82 4.25 -3.36 1.59
N GLY A 83 3.79 -2.52 2.51
CA GLY A 83 2.40 -2.05 2.52
C GLY A 83 2.04 -1.29 1.26
N PHE A 84 2.89 -0.33 0.85
CA PHE A 84 2.65 0.48 -0.35
C PHE A 84 2.61 -0.39 -1.62
N THR A 85 3.57 -1.30 -1.78
CA THR A 85 3.61 -2.14 -2.99
C THR A 85 2.50 -3.18 -3.00
N SER A 86 2.00 -3.59 -1.84
CA SER A 86 0.85 -4.49 -1.74
C SER A 86 -0.46 -3.77 -2.07
N ALA A 87 -0.62 -2.53 -1.60
CA ALA A 87 -1.83 -1.74 -1.82
C ALA A 87 -1.91 -1.21 -3.24
N VAL A 88 -0.77 -0.86 -3.84
CA VAL A 88 -0.68 -0.27 -5.18
C VAL A 88 0.28 -1.10 -6.03
N PRO A 89 -0.07 -2.36 -6.35
CA PRO A 89 0.82 -3.17 -7.17
C PRO A 89 0.90 -2.64 -8.60
N LEU A 90 2.02 -2.92 -9.27
CA LEU A 90 2.23 -2.49 -10.65
C LEU A 90 1.07 -2.94 -11.56
N ARG A 91 0.55 -4.14 -11.33
CA ARG A 91 -0.59 -4.66 -12.08
C ARG A 91 -1.78 -3.71 -12.02
N GLU A 92 -2.09 -3.19 -10.84
CA GLU A 92 -3.24 -2.30 -10.68
C GLU A 92 -3.02 -0.94 -11.37
N ILE A 93 -1.78 -0.47 -11.41
CA ILE A 93 -1.44 0.76 -12.15
C ILE A 93 -1.70 0.55 -13.65
N VAL A 94 -1.31 -0.59 -14.18
CA VAL A 94 -1.53 -0.92 -15.58
C VAL A 94 -3.02 -1.10 -15.87
N GLU A 95 -3.73 -1.80 -15.01
CA GLU A 95 -5.18 -2.00 -15.15
C GLU A 95 -5.94 -0.68 -15.10
N ALA A 96 -5.53 0.23 -14.22
CA ALA A 96 -6.11 1.56 -14.14
C ALA A 96 -5.92 2.33 -15.45
N TYR A 97 -4.71 2.28 -16.02
CA TYR A 97 -4.42 2.89 -17.31
C TYR A 97 -5.34 2.34 -18.40
N ASN A 98 -5.50 1.02 -18.45
CA ASN A 98 -6.36 0.38 -19.44
C ASN A 98 -7.83 0.72 -19.24
N TYR A 99 -8.23 0.99 -18.00
CA TYR A 99 -9.58 1.41 -17.67
C TYR A 99 -9.86 2.86 -18.12
N GLY A 100 -8.81 3.67 -18.31
CA GLY A 100 -8.93 5.05 -18.76
C GLY A 100 -8.47 6.10 -17.75
N VAL A 101 -7.89 5.68 -16.64
CA VAL A 101 -7.38 6.59 -15.61
C VAL A 101 -6.19 7.39 -16.17
N ARG A 102 -6.20 8.72 -15.97
CA ARG A 102 -5.16 9.60 -16.55
C ARG A 102 -4.53 10.57 -15.56
N ASN A 103 -5.06 10.67 -14.35
CA ASN A 103 -4.51 11.60 -13.36
C ASN A 103 -4.61 11.00 -11.95
N LEU A 104 -4.00 11.68 -10.99
CA LEU A 104 -3.95 11.21 -9.60
C LEU A 104 -5.33 11.10 -8.97
N TYR A 105 -6.20 12.08 -9.22
CA TYR A 105 -7.55 12.06 -8.68
C TYR A 105 -8.33 10.83 -9.17
N GLU A 106 -8.27 10.56 -10.48
CA GLU A 106 -8.93 9.39 -11.05
C GLU A 106 -8.32 8.08 -10.51
N LEU A 107 -7.00 8.05 -10.31
CA LEU A 107 -6.33 6.88 -9.76
C LEU A 107 -6.76 6.63 -8.31
N SER A 108 -6.90 7.69 -7.52
CA SER A 108 -7.39 7.61 -6.15
C SER A 108 -8.81 7.02 -6.12
N GLU A 109 -9.67 7.45 -7.02
CA GLU A 109 -11.02 6.89 -7.11
C GLU A 109 -11.01 5.43 -7.55
N TYR A 110 -10.17 5.10 -8.51
CA TYR A 110 -10.08 3.73 -9.04
C TYR A 110 -9.56 2.76 -7.96
N LEU A 111 -8.49 3.13 -7.28
CA LEU A 111 -7.87 2.28 -6.27
C LEU A 111 -8.56 2.33 -4.90
N GLN A 112 -9.37 3.35 -4.65
CA GLN A 112 -10.01 3.59 -3.35
C GLN A 112 -8.98 3.78 -2.23
N LEU A 113 -7.95 4.56 -2.55
CA LEU A 113 -6.87 4.98 -1.64
C LEU A 113 -6.78 6.50 -1.71
N SER A 114 -6.22 7.12 -0.67
CA SER A 114 -6.03 8.56 -0.67
C SER A 114 -4.95 8.96 -1.68
N GLU A 115 -5.04 10.18 -2.20
CA GLU A 115 -4.02 10.70 -3.12
C GLU A 115 -2.65 10.74 -2.47
N GLU A 116 -2.59 11.14 -1.19
CA GLU A 116 -1.35 11.18 -0.43
C GLU A 116 -0.70 9.81 -0.33
N TYR A 117 -1.49 8.78 -0.05
CA TYR A 117 -0.98 7.41 0.05
C TYR A 117 -0.42 6.93 -1.29
N ILE A 118 -1.11 7.23 -2.39
CA ILE A 118 -0.65 6.86 -3.72
C ILE A 118 0.66 7.56 -4.07
N LEU A 119 0.80 8.86 -3.74
CA LEU A 119 2.04 9.59 -3.97
C LEU A 119 3.20 8.97 -3.20
N GLU A 120 2.98 8.56 -1.95
CA GLU A 120 4.00 7.88 -1.17
C GLU A 120 4.37 6.52 -1.78
N ALA A 121 3.38 5.79 -2.29
CA ALA A 121 3.63 4.52 -2.97
C ALA A 121 4.50 4.72 -4.21
N ILE A 122 4.22 5.77 -4.99
CA ILE A 122 5.01 6.11 -6.18
C ILE A 122 6.45 6.45 -5.78
N GLU A 123 6.63 7.20 -4.69
CA GLU A 123 7.97 7.52 -4.17
C GLU A 123 8.74 6.25 -3.77
N GLN A 124 8.06 5.25 -3.19
CA GLN A 124 8.70 3.98 -2.89
C GLN A 124 9.13 3.26 -4.17
N TYR A 125 8.29 3.28 -5.21
CA TYR A 125 8.66 2.69 -6.50
C TYR A 125 9.86 3.38 -7.13
N LYS A 126 9.96 4.71 -7.01
CA LYS A 126 11.14 5.44 -7.48
C LYS A 126 12.42 4.97 -6.77
N LYS A 127 12.33 4.70 -5.48
CA LYS A 127 13.48 4.19 -4.71
C LYS A 127 13.88 2.79 -5.15
N ILE A 128 12.90 1.97 -5.53
CA ILE A 128 13.15 0.57 -5.94
C ILE A 128 13.68 0.50 -7.38
N TYR A 129 13.05 1.22 -8.30
CA TYR A 129 13.27 1.06 -9.74
C TYR A 129 13.92 2.26 -10.42
N GLY A 130 14.02 3.40 -9.75
CA GLY A 130 14.54 4.63 -10.35
C GLY A 130 13.48 5.29 -11.24
N ILE A 131 13.88 5.62 -12.48
CA ILE A 131 13.01 6.36 -13.41
C ILE A 131 11.76 5.57 -13.78
N GLY A 132 11.89 4.26 -13.92
CA GLY A 132 10.76 3.43 -14.32
C GLY A 132 11.09 1.95 -14.33
N THR A 133 10.10 1.17 -14.70
CA THR A 133 10.21 -0.28 -14.82
C THR A 133 9.24 -0.75 -15.90
N HIS A 134 9.17 -2.06 -16.10
CA HIS A 134 8.19 -2.62 -17.00
C HIS A 134 7.35 -3.67 -16.29
N TYR A 135 6.15 -3.87 -16.80
CA TYR A 135 5.25 -4.91 -16.35
C TYR A 135 4.59 -5.52 -17.59
N GLY A 136 4.96 -6.77 -17.92
CA GLY A 136 4.51 -7.40 -19.15
C GLY A 136 4.88 -6.57 -20.38
N GLU A 137 3.87 -6.21 -21.16
CA GLU A 137 4.04 -5.41 -22.39
C GLU A 137 4.02 -3.89 -22.14
N TYR A 138 4.06 -3.47 -20.86
CA TYR A 138 3.93 -2.06 -20.51
C TYR A 138 5.20 -1.55 -19.87
N SER A 139 5.49 -0.28 -20.11
CA SER A 139 6.52 0.48 -19.41
C SER A 139 5.84 1.48 -18.49
N ILE A 140 6.33 1.58 -17.27
CA ILE A 140 5.79 2.48 -16.25
C ILE A 140 6.90 3.43 -15.83
N THR A 141 6.64 4.73 -15.91
CA THR A 141 7.54 5.76 -15.36
C THR A 141 6.89 6.34 -14.12
N PHE A 142 7.70 6.86 -13.19
CA PHE A 142 7.20 7.30 -11.89
C PHE A 142 7.23 8.81 -11.66
N GLU A 143 7.92 9.57 -12.50
CA GLU A 143 7.97 11.02 -12.37
C GLU A 143 8.05 11.67 -13.76
N PRO A 144 6.89 12.02 -14.34
CA PRO A 144 5.54 11.76 -13.87
C PRO A 144 5.14 10.29 -14.00
N LEU A 145 4.12 9.89 -13.25
CA LEU A 145 3.56 8.54 -13.39
C LEU A 145 2.89 8.41 -14.74
N ARG A 146 3.41 7.52 -15.56
CA ARG A 146 2.86 7.25 -16.90
C ARG A 146 2.97 5.77 -17.20
N VAL A 147 2.04 5.28 -18.02
CA VAL A 147 2.05 3.91 -18.51
C VAL A 147 2.03 3.95 -20.03
N PHE A 148 2.94 3.19 -20.64
CA PHE A 148 3.06 3.08 -22.10
C PHE A 148 2.99 1.62 -22.49
N LYS A 149 2.24 1.32 -23.53
CA LYS A 149 2.26 -0.02 -24.10
C LYS A 149 3.46 -0.16 -25.02
N LEU A 150 4.25 -1.21 -24.81
CA LEU A 150 5.41 -1.51 -25.66
C LEU A 150 4.95 -2.23 -26.91
N HIS A 151 5.59 -1.91 -28.04
CA HIS A 151 5.32 -2.53 -29.32
C HIS A 151 6.57 -3.22 -29.82
N HIS A 152 6.39 -4.37 -30.48
CA HIS A 152 7.50 -5.04 -31.09
C HIS A 152 8.03 -4.23 -32.28
N ILE A 153 9.33 -4.26 -32.44
CA ILE A 153 10.00 -3.68 -33.62
C ILE A 153 10.17 -4.83 -34.60
N ASP A 154 9.51 -4.72 -35.76
CA ASP A 154 9.61 -5.71 -36.83
C ASP A 154 10.77 -5.40 -37.77
#